data_bb28fa0ba939b0e0b99d29e98260cc5c
#
_entry.id   bb28fa0ba939b0e0b99d29e98260cc5c
#
_cell.length_a   1.000
_cell.length_b   1.000
_cell.length_c   1.000
_cell.angle_alpha   90.00
_cell.angle_beta   90.00
_cell.angle_gamma   90.00
#
_symmetry.space_group_name_H-M   'P 1'
#
loop_
_entity.id
_entity.type
_entity.pdbx_description
1 polymer ?
#
loop_
_entity_poly.entity_id
_entity_poly.type
_entity_poly.pdbx_seq_one_letter_code
_entity_poly.pdbx_strand_id
1 'polypeptide(L)'
;MKKILMMAAMAVLSLTANAQKARHLPGDITVQPMIGVSEGFLSGKYNNFSFRSDDPRTGLTIGAEGEYFTNTRNLSLTAGLLYTQEGWMAKGTGPQTTKLNFINVPLMVNYYVLKGLALKIGGQLGFRVSATEGNESVGDLYESFNLGLPIGVSYEFKSPITLDLRYIPALTTINKDANSDWKMRTDVLTITIGYKFEIVN
;
A
#
# COMPACT_ATOMS: atom_id res chain seq x y z
N MET A 1 3.20 8.65 15.53
CA MET A 1 3.82 7.79 14.51
C MET A 1 4.78 6.74 15.08
N LYS A 2 5.89 7.10 15.78
CA LYS A 2 6.83 6.11 16.37
C LYS A 2 6.15 5.05 17.26
N LYS A 3 5.16 5.44 18.06
CA LYS A 3 4.42 4.52 18.95
C LYS A 3 3.56 3.50 18.20
N ILE A 4 2.90 3.91 17.11
CA ILE A 4 2.07 3.02 16.26
C ILE A 4 2.97 2.03 15.52
N LEU A 5 4.09 2.49 14.99
CA LEU A 5 5.08 1.63 14.32
C LEU A 5 5.71 0.61 15.30
N MET A 6 6.01 1.03 16.53
CA MET A 6 6.49 0.12 17.59
C MET A 6 5.43 -0.90 18.03
N MET A 7 4.16 -0.49 18.13
CA MET A 7 3.06 -1.42 18.46
C MET A 7 2.82 -2.42 17.34
N ALA A 8 2.86 -2.00 16.07
CA ALA A 8 2.78 -2.90 14.92
C ALA A 8 3.97 -3.87 14.88
N ALA A 9 5.19 -3.40 15.12
CA ALA A 9 6.39 -4.24 15.18
C ALA A 9 6.35 -5.24 16.35
N MET A 10 5.87 -4.83 17.53
CA MET A 10 5.70 -5.73 18.67
C MET A 10 4.57 -6.75 18.43
N ALA A 11 3.49 -6.38 17.78
CA ALA A 11 2.43 -7.31 17.38
C ALA A 11 2.95 -8.37 16.42
N VAL A 12 3.74 -7.99 15.41
CA VAL A 12 4.39 -8.94 14.49
C VAL A 12 5.36 -9.86 15.22
N LEU A 13 6.17 -9.35 16.14
CA LEU A 13 7.13 -10.15 16.92
C LEU A 13 6.45 -11.14 17.88
N SER A 14 5.30 -10.78 18.47
CA SER A 14 4.56 -11.69 19.37
C SER A 14 3.84 -12.82 18.61
N LEU A 15 3.56 -12.65 17.33
CA LEU A 15 2.89 -13.63 16.48
C LEU A 15 3.84 -14.75 16.01
N THR A 16 5.16 -14.52 15.99
CA THR A 16 6.15 -15.51 15.53
C THR A 16 6.25 -16.74 16.44
N ALA A 17 5.88 -16.63 17.72
CA ALA A 17 5.98 -17.71 18.69
C ALA A 17 5.01 -18.88 18.44
N ASN A 18 3.94 -18.71 17.67
CA ASN A 18 2.90 -19.69 17.42
C ASN A 18 2.66 -20.01 15.93
N ALA A 19 3.56 -19.59 15.04
CA ALA A 19 3.41 -19.79 13.60
C ALA A 19 3.54 -21.26 13.21
N GLN A 20 2.44 -21.98 13.20
CA GLN A 20 2.34 -23.28 12.52
C GLN A 20 1.72 -23.07 11.14
N LYS A 21 2.56 -23.18 10.13
CA LYS A 21 2.39 -23.73 8.79
C LYS A 21 1.13 -23.31 8.01
N ALA A 22 1.17 -22.17 7.32
CA ALA A 22 0.52 -22.09 6.02
C ALA A 22 1.28 -23.06 5.08
N ARG A 23 0.62 -24.05 4.55
CA ARG A 23 1.18 -24.99 3.58
C ARG A 23 0.58 -24.66 2.23
N HIS A 24 1.17 -23.70 1.56
CA HIS A 24 0.94 -23.59 0.13
C HIS A 24 1.98 -24.45 -0.58
N LEU A 25 1.52 -25.30 -1.47
CA LEU A 25 2.36 -26.14 -2.32
C LEU A 25 2.75 -25.35 -3.57
N PRO A 26 3.85 -25.69 -4.21
CA PRO A 26 4.17 -25.16 -5.55
C PRO A 26 3.02 -25.43 -6.51
N GLY A 27 2.56 -24.37 -7.19
CA GLY A 27 1.43 -24.43 -8.11
C GLY A 27 0.09 -23.95 -7.52
N ASP A 28 -0.01 -23.84 -6.20
CA ASP A 28 -1.23 -23.33 -5.56
C ASP A 28 -1.53 -21.90 -6.02
N ILE A 29 -2.82 -21.62 -6.17
CA ILE A 29 -3.34 -20.28 -6.43
C ILE A 29 -4.32 -19.92 -5.33
N THR A 30 -4.10 -18.77 -4.72
CA THR A 30 -4.99 -18.24 -3.71
C THR A 30 -5.55 -16.89 -4.14
N VAL A 31 -6.75 -16.55 -3.67
CA VAL A 31 -7.32 -15.21 -3.78
C VAL A 31 -7.63 -14.68 -2.39
N GLN A 32 -7.32 -13.41 -2.20
CA GLN A 32 -7.40 -12.75 -0.91
C GLN A 32 -8.16 -11.43 -1.05
N PRO A 33 -9.48 -11.38 -0.82
CA PRO A 33 -10.16 -10.13 -0.54
C PRO A 33 -9.58 -9.51 0.73
N MET A 34 -9.41 -8.18 0.71
CA MET A 34 -8.79 -7.44 1.81
C MET A 34 -9.42 -6.07 1.99
N ILE A 35 -9.38 -5.60 3.22
CA ILE A 35 -9.82 -4.28 3.63
C ILE A 35 -8.88 -3.73 4.69
N GLY A 36 -8.70 -2.42 4.72
CA GLY A 36 -7.86 -1.79 5.72
C GLY A 36 -7.81 -0.28 5.59
N VAL A 37 -6.80 0.30 6.21
CA VAL A 37 -6.58 1.73 6.23
C VAL A 37 -5.31 2.11 5.48
N SER A 38 -5.34 3.29 4.89
CA SER A 38 -4.19 3.94 4.25
C SER A 38 -3.90 5.26 4.93
N GLU A 39 -2.62 5.59 5.04
CA GLU A 39 -2.14 6.92 5.43
C GLU A 39 -1.32 7.49 4.26
N GLY A 40 -1.81 8.56 3.65
CA GLY A 40 -1.12 9.28 2.58
C GLY A 40 -0.27 10.42 3.14
N PHE A 41 0.97 10.52 2.66
CA PHE A 41 1.91 11.57 3.02
C PHE A 41 2.30 12.34 1.77
N LEU A 42 2.17 13.67 1.81
CA LEU A 42 2.73 14.50 0.76
C LEU A 42 4.24 14.62 0.98
N SER A 43 5.01 14.21 0.01
CA SER A 43 6.44 14.47 -0.07
C SER A 43 6.73 15.32 -1.30
N GLY A 44 7.70 16.23 -1.22
CA GLY A 44 8.01 17.10 -2.32
C GLY A 44 9.44 17.61 -2.29
N LYS A 45 9.84 18.13 -3.46
CA LYS A 45 11.13 18.77 -3.64
C LYS A 45 10.91 20.11 -4.34
N TYR A 46 11.45 21.18 -3.75
CA TYR A 46 11.49 22.51 -4.34
C TYR A 46 12.94 22.95 -4.44
N ASN A 47 13.46 23.15 -5.64
CA ASN A 47 14.89 23.31 -5.88
C ASN A 47 15.67 22.15 -5.21
N ASN A 48 16.55 22.48 -4.25
CA ASN A 48 17.32 21.49 -3.48
C ASN A 48 16.71 21.18 -2.10
N PHE A 49 15.53 21.74 -1.78
CA PHE A 49 14.88 21.57 -0.48
C PHE A 49 13.83 20.47 -0.56
N SER A 50 13.99 19.41 0.23
CA SER A 50 12.99 18.33 0.35
C SER A 50 12.09 18.61 1.53
N PHE A 51 10.77 18.48 1.35
CA PHE A 51 9.79 18.62 2.42
C PHE A 51 8.88 17.38 2.46
N ARG A 52 8.34 17.11 3.63
CA ARG A 52 7.31 16.09 3.84
C ARG A 52 6.22 16.71 4.71
N SER A 53 4.96 16.47 4.35
CA SER A 53 3.84 16.89 5.18
C SER A 53 3.79 16.05 6.45
N ASP A 54 3.68 16.69 7.61
CA ASP A 54 3.52 16.03 8.91
C ASP A 54 2.07 15.63 9.20
N ASP A 55 1.11 16.05 8.37
CA ASP A 55 -0.31 15.79 8.53
C ASP A 55 -0.80 14.79 7.46
N PRO A 56 -0.66 13.47 7.72
CA PRO A 56 -1.18 12.43 6.83
C PRO A 56 -2.70 12.44 6.84
N ARG A 57 -3.28 12.07 5.70
CA ARG A 57 -4.70 11.77 5.62
C ARG A 57 -4.92 10.26 5.74
N THR A 58 -5.77 9.87 6.69
CA THR A 58 -6.24 8.49 6.79
C THR A 58 -7.37 8.24 5.78
N GLY A 59 -7.25 7.15 5.04
CA GLY A 59 -8.21 6.70 4.03
C GLY A 59 -8.54 5.22 4.17
N LEU A 60 -9.39 4.73 3.29
CA LEU A 60 -9.76 3.32 3.17
C LEU A 60 -8.97 2.67 2.03
N THR A 61 -8.53 1.43 2.25
CA THR A 61 -8.06 0.51 1.20
C THR A 61 -8.94 -0.71 1.17
N ILE A 62 -9.46 -1.09 -0.01
CA ILE A 62 -10.29 -2.28 -0.21
C ILE A 62 -10.02 -2.88 -1.59
N GLY A 63 -10.03 -4.20 -1.69
CA GLY A 63 -9.87 -4.90 -2.96
C GLY A 63 -9.55 -6.37 -2.80
N ALA A 64 -8.87 -6.94 -3.79
CA ALA A 64 -8.45 -8.33 -3.75
C ALA A 64 -7.10 -8.52 -4.45
N GLU A 65 -6.35 -9.50 -3.98
CA GLU A 65 -5.10 -9.97 -4.57
C GLU A 65 -5.17 -11.47 -4.86
N GLY A 66 -4.60 -11.87 -6.00
CA GLY A 66 -4.30 -13.26 -6.31
C GLY A 66 -2.84 -13.55 -6.04
N GLU A 67 -2.53 -14.68 -5.45
CA GLU A 67 -1.16 -15.12 -5.18
C GLU A 67 -0.91 -16.51 -5.79
N TYR A 68 0.16 -16.62 -6.56
CA TYR A 68 0.63 -17.85 -7.17
C TYR A 68 1.92 -18.32 -6.50
N PHE A 69 1.92 -19.52 -5.95
CA PHE A 69 3.06 -20.13 -5.29
C PHE A 69 3.95 -20.82 -6.33
N THR A 70 5.15 -20.29 -6.53
CA THR A 70 6.08 -20.79 -7.54
C THR A 70 6.70 -22.14 -7.15
N ASN A 71 7.30 -22.83 -8.12
CA ASN A 71 8.06 -24.06 -7.87
C ASN A 71 9.35 -23.80 -7.04
N THR A 72 9.75 -22.55 -6.91
CA THR A 72 10.87 -22.16 -6.06
C THR A 72 10.40 -22.08 -4.61
N ARG A 73 11.10 -22.77 -3.72
CA ARG A 73 10.76 -22.76 -2.29
C ARG A 73 10.67 -21.35 -1.75
N ASN A 74 9.61 -21.08 -1.01
CA ASN A 74 9.36 -19.83 -0.29
C ASN A 74 9.12 -18.60 -1.18
N LEU A 75 8.89 -18.77 -2.48
CA LEU A 75 8.64 -17.66 -3.40
C LEU A 75 7.23 -17.73 -3.97
N SER A 76 6.52 -16.61 -3.96
CA SER A 76 5.24 -16.45 -4.64
C SER A 76 5.16 -15.12 -5.38
N LEU A 77 4.22 -15.04 -6.30
CA LEU A 77 3.92 -13.85 -7.09
C LEU A 77 2.50 -13.40 -6.76
N THR A 78 2.33 -12.10 -6.52
CA THR A 78 1.03 -11.50 -6.24
C THR A 78 0.69 -10.47 -7.30
N ALA A 79 -0.55 -10.50 -7.75
CA ALA A 79 -1.17 -9.45 -8.54
C ALA A 79 -2.54 -9.12 -7.97
N GLY A 80 -2.96 -7.85 -8.01
CA GLY A 80 -4.23 -7.47 -7.40
C GLY A 80 -4.87 -6.23 -8.00
N LEU A 81 -6.04 -5.92 -7.47
CA LEU A 81 -6.78 -4.70 -7.75
C LEU A 81 -7.29 -4.13 -6.43
N LEU A 82 -6.81 -2.92 -6.10
CA LEU A 82 -7.11 -2.25 -4.83
C LEU A 82 -7.64 -0.85 -5.10
N TYR A 83 -8.76 -0.50 -4.49
CA TYR A 83 -9.19 0.88 -4.37
C TYR A 83 -8.56 1.47 -3.11
N THR A 84 -7.86 2.59 -3.24
CA THR A 84 -7.17 3.24 -2.12
C THR A 84 -7.51 4.72 -2.10
N GLN A 85 -7.92 5.19 -0.93
CA GLN A 85 -8.09 6.61 -0.66
C GLN A 85 -6.78 7.16 -0.10
N GLU A 86 -6.21 8.13 -0.79
CA GLU A 86 -4.96 8.79 -0.44
C GLU A 86 -5.21 10.29 -0.23
N GLY A 87 -4.16 11.03 0.08
CA GLY A 87 -4.21 12.49 0.17
C GLY A 87 -3.45 13.00 1.39
N TRP A 88 -3.65 14.30 1.65
CA TRP A 88 -2.99 14.99 2.76
C TRP A 88 -3.89 16.11 3.28
N MET A 89 -3.55 16.62 4.47
CA MET A 89 -4.13 17.82 5.04
C MET A 89 -3.11 18.96 4.97
N ALA A 90 -3.52 20.11 4.43
CA ALA A 90 -2.71 21.31 4.46
C ALA A 90 -3.15 22.21 5.62
N LYS A 91 -2.22 22.63 6.47
CA LYS A 91 -2.44 23.67 7.49
C LYS A 91 -2.15 25.03 6.87
N GLY A 92 -3.22 25.74 6.51
CA GLY A 92 -3.17 27.12 6.00
C GLY A 92 -4.24 27.98 6.67
N THR A 93 -4.76 28.98 5.98
CA THR A 93 -5.86 29.87 6.42
C THR A 93 -7.23 29.17 6.60
N GLY A 94 -7.24 27.84 6.64
CA GLY A 94 -8.33 26.91 6.89
C GLY A 94 -7.86 25.48 6.63
N PRO A 95 -8.48 24.46 7.25
CA PRO A 95 -8.12 23.07 7.01
C PRO A 95 -8.56 22.67 5.60
N GLN A 96 -7.63 22.70 4.64
CA GLN A 96 -7.85 22.16 3.31
C GLN A 96 -7.38 20.70 3.26
N THR A 97 -8.32 19.80 2.97
CA THR A 97 -8.04 18.37 2.81
C THR A 97 -8.08 18.03 1.33
N THR A 98 -6.96 17.61 0.79
CA THR A 98 -6.89 17.06 -0.57
C THR A 98 -7.12 15.55 -0.50
N LYS A 99 -8.12 15.09 -1.24
CA LYS A 99 -8.50 13.66 -1.34
C LYS A 99 -8.20 13.19 -2.75
N LEU A 100 -7.38 12.14 -2.83
CA LEU A 100 -7.05 11.46 -4.08
C LEU A 100 -7.49 10.01 -3.95
N ASN A 101 -8.29 9.52 -4.87
CA ASN A 101 -8.72 8.13 -4.88
C ASN A 101 -8.12 7.44 -6.10
N PHE A 102 -7.51 6.28 -5.86
CA PHE A 102 -6.84 5.50 -6.88
C PHE A 102 -7.41 4.08 -6.98
N ILE A 103 -7.41 3.56 -8.20
CA ILE A 103 -7.43 2.12 -8.44
C ILE A 103 -5.98 1.71 -8.69
N ASN A 104 -5.47 0.85 -7.83
CA ASN A 104 -4.09 0.41 -7.82
C ASN A 104 -3.99 -1.06 -8.26
N VAL A 105 -3.02 -1.34 -9.11
CA VAL A 105 -2.67 -2.68 -9.57
C VAL A 105 -1.27 -3.02 -9.06
N PRO A 106 -1.14 -3.61 -7.86
CA PRO A 106 0.13 -4.10 -7.35
C PRO A 106 0.55 -5.38 -8.08
N LEU A 107 1.84 -5.47 -8.39
CA LEU A 107 2.52 -6.66 -8.89
C LEU A 107 3.72 -6.91 -7.99
N MET A 108 3.71 -7.98 -7.21
CA MET A 108 4.67 -8.17 -6.14
C MET A 108 5.28 -9.58 -6.16
N VAL A 109 6.52 -9.65 -5.69
CA VAL A 109 7.21 -10.88 -5.33
C VAL A 109 7.18 -10.99 -3.82
N ASN A 110 6.80 -12.16 -3.31
CA ASN A 110 6.79 -12.43 -1.89
C ASN A 110 7.81 -13.53 -1.58
N TYR A 111 8.59 -13.30 -0.55
CA TYR A 111 9.54 -14.28 -0.03
C TYR A 111 9.16 -14.67 1.40
N TYR A 112 8.79 -15.92 1.58
CA TYR A 112 8.39 -16.47 2.89
C TYR A 112 9.63 -16.80 3.73
N VAL A 113 9.99 -15.90 4.63
CA VAL A 113 11.15 -16.08 5.56
C VAL A 113 10.85 -17.07 6.67
N LEU A 114 9.59 -17.13 7.09
CA LEU A 114 9.06 -18.08 8.07
C LEU A 114 7.71 -18.58 7.59
N LYS A 115 7.17 -19.62 8.21
CA LYS A 115 5.82 -20.12 7.95
C LYS A 115 4.82 -19.02 8.26
N GLY A 116 4.13 -18.54 7.22
CA GLY A 116 3.15 -17.48 7.32
C GLY A 116 3.71 -16.05 7.23
N LEU A 117 5.02 -15.82 7.42
CA LEU A 117 5.62 -14.48 7.33
C LEU A 117 6.31 -14.31 5.99
N ALA A 118 5.83 -13.38 5.16
CA ALA A 118 6.42 -13.02 3.88
C ALA A 118 6.93 -11.58 3.86
N LEU A 119 8.08 -11.39 3.26
CA LEU A 119 8.56 -10.08 2.81
C LEU A 119 8.06 -9.87 1.38
N LYS A 120 7.56 -8.69 1.10
CA LYS A 120 6.93 -8.35 -0.18
C LYS A 120 7.61 -7.13 -0.80
N ILE A 121 7.92 -7.21 -2.09
CA ILE A 121 8.44 -6.09 -2.88
C ILE A 121 7.90 -6.17 -4.30
N GLY A 122 7.66 -5.02 -4.93
CA GLY A 122 7.15 -5.03 -6.30
C GLY A 122 6.96 -3.66 -6.90
N GLY A 123 6.15 -3.60 -7.95
CA GLY A 123 5.67 -2.38 -8.58
C GLY A 123 4.17 -2.22 -8.39
N GLN A 124 3.70 -0.99 -8.40
CA GLN A 124 2.27 -0.67 -8.35
C GLN A 124 1.93 0.37 -9.41
N LEU A 125 0.94 0.06 -10.23
CA LEU A 125 0.34 1.00 -11.18
C LEU A 125 -0.90 1.60 -10.52
N GLY A 126 -0.94 2.92 -10.37
CA GLY A 126 -2.06 3.65 -9.79
C GLY A 126 -2.79 4.47 -10.85
N PHE A 127 -4.09 4.31 -10.94
CA PHE A 127 -4.97 5.10 -11.81
C PHE A 127 -5.90 5.93 -10.94
N ARG A 128 -5.76 7.26 -11.01
CA ARG A 128 -6.58 8.17 -10.25
C ARG A 128 -8.01 8.20 -10.80
N VAL A 129 -8.99 7.91 -9.95
CA VAL A 129 -10.41 7.93 -10.29
C VAL A 129 -11.11 9.20 -9.82
N SER A 130 -10.59 9.86 -8.78
CA SER A 130 -11.08 11.18 -8.37
C SER A 130 -10.01 11.99 -7.63
N ALA A 131 -10.14 13.32 -7.67
CA ALA A 131 -9.38 14.28 -6.90
C ALA A 131 -10.29 15.40 -6.44
N THR A 132 -10.35 15.65 -5.15
CA THR A 132 -11.15 16.73 -4.57
C THR A 132 -10.36 17.48 -3.51
N GLU A 133 -10.55 18.79 -3.45
CA GLU A 133 -10.02 19.67 -2.42
C GLU A 133 -11.19 20.39 -1.75
N GLY A 134 -11.42 20.10 -0.47
CA GLY A 134 -12.68 20.47 0.15
C GLY A 134 -13.87 19.83 -0.58
N ASN A 135 -14.71 20.66 -1.21
CA ASN A 135 -15.87 20.24 -2.00
C ASN A 135 -15.69 20.44 -3.52
N GLU A 136 -14.54 20.93 -3.96
CA GLU A 136 -14.28 21.21 -5.38
C GLU A 136 -13.51 20.05 -6.04
N SER A 137 -13.81 19.78 -7.32
CA SER A 137 -13.08 18.82 -8.11
C SER A 137 -11.81 19.48 -8.67
N VAL A 138 -10.64 18.91 -8.32
CA VAL A 138 -9.33 19.42 -8.72
C VAL A 138 -8.58 18.44 -9.63
N GLY A 139 -9.33 17.59 -10.34
CA GLY A 139 -8.75 16.55 -11.20
C GLY A 139 -7.81 17.08 -12.28
N ASP A 140 -8.01 18.31 -12.76
CA ASP A 140 -7.17 18.90 -13.82
C ASP A 140 -5.75 19.29 -13.34
N LEU A 141 -5.54 19.41 -12.03
CA LEU A 141 -4.26 19.80 -11.44
C LEU A 141 -3.30 18.62 -11.22
N TYR A 142 -3.85 17.41 -11.15
CA TYR A 142 -3.09 16.22 -10.79
C TYR A 142 -3.03 15.21 -11.93
N GLU A 143 -1.92 14.46 -11.99
CA GLU A 143 -1.74 13.38 -12.93
C GLU A 143 -2.73 12.24 -12.68
N SER A 144 -3.17 11.59 -13.76
CA SER A 144 -4.11 10.46 -13.70
C SER A 144 -3.42 9.14 -13.43
N PHE A 145 -2.10 9.08 -13.59
CA PHE A 145 -1.30 7.88 -13.47
C PHE A 145 -0.20 8.07 -12.43
N ASN A 146 0.02 7.04 -11.61
CA ASN A 146 1.07 7.00 -10.60
C ASN A 146 1.78 5.66 -10.63
N LEU A 147 3.10 5.68 -10.45
CA LEU A 147 3.92 4.50 -10.22
C LEU A 147 4.41 4.50 -8.77
N GLY A 148 4.27 3.38 -8.09
CA GLY A 148 4.76 3.16 -6.74
C GLY A 148 5.66 1.94 -6.64
N LEU A 149 6.48 1.90 -5.60
CA LEU A 149 7.35 0.77 -5.25
C LEU A 149 6.90 0.19 -3.91
N PRO A 150 5.86 -0.66 -3.86
CA PRO A 150 5.42 -1.27 -2.61
C PRO A 150 6.51 -2.16 -2.01
N ILE A 151 6.80 -1.94 -0.73
CA ILE A 151 7.66 -2.75 0.11
C ILE A 151 6.86 -3.07 1.37
N GLY A 152 6.79 -4.33 1.77
CA GLY A 152 5.95 -4.70 2.89
C GLY A 152 6.26 -6.03 3.52
N VAL A 153 5.45 -6.33 4.51
CA VAL A 153 5.44 -7.61 5.19
C VAL A 153 4.00 -8.08 5.31
N SER A 154 3.79 -9.38 5.15
CA SER A 154 2.49 -9.99 5.41
C SER A 154 2.63 -11.18 6.35
N TYR A 155 1.63 -11.38 7.16
CA TYR A 155 1.55 -12.50 8.06
C TYR A 155 0.24 -13.25 7.87
N GLU A 156 0.34 -14.52 7.52
CA GLU A 156 -0.78 -15.44 7.42
C GLU A 156 -0.88 -16.24 8.71
N PHE A 157 -2.02 -16.14 9.36
CA PHE A 157 -2.30 -16.85 10.61
C PHE A 157 -2.56 -18.34 10.36
N LYS A 158 -2.78 -19.11 11.42
CA LYS A 158 -3.24 -20.51 11.32
C LYS A 158 -4.62 -20.64 10.64
N SER A 159 -5.44 -19.62 10.78
CA SER A 159 -6.66 -19.41 10.02
C SER A 159 -6.31 -18.73 8.70
N PRO A 160 -7.17 -18.78 7.68
CA PRO A 160 -6.94 -18.11 6.40
C PRO A 160 -6.95 -16.57 6.48
N ILE A 161 -6.85 -16.02 7.68
CA ILE A 161 -6.75 -14.57 7.91
C ILE A 161 -5.30 -14.14 7.69
N THR A 162 -5.12 -13.02 7.01
CA THR A 162 -3.82 -12.38 6.75
C THR A 162 -3.83 -10.95 7.29
N LEU A 163 -2.67 -10.51 7.75
CA LEU A 163 -2.36 -9.11 8.06
C LEU A 163 -1.24 -8.67 7.13
N ASP A 164 -1.44 -7.54 6.44
CA ASP A 164 -0.47 -7.01 5.49
C ASP A 164 -0.15 -5.55 5.84
N LEU A 165 1.12 -5.22 5.89
CA LEU A 165 1.64 -3.87 6.11
C LEU A 165 2.53 -3.51 4.94
N ARG A 166 2.24 -2.39 4.24
CA ARG A 166 3.02 -1.91 3.09
C ARG A 166 3.32 -0.43 3.22
N TYR A 167 4.52 -0.07 2.81
CA TYR A 167 4.91 1.28 2.50
C TYR A 167 5.13 1.38 0.99
N ILE A 168 4.52 2.37 0.36
CA ILE A 168 4.47 2.55 -1.09
C ILE A 168 4.99 3.95 -1.41
N PRO A 169 6.32 4.14 -1.56
CA PRO A 169 6.86 5.39 -2.07
C PRO A 169 6.45 5.58 -3.53
N ALA A 170 5.98 6.79 -3.86
CA ALA A 170 5.68 7.14 -5.24
C ALA A 170 6.97 7.40 -6.02
N LEU A 171 7.07 6.80 -7.21
CA LEU A 171 8.17 7.01 -8.15
C LEU A 171 7.92 8.19 -9.09
N THR A 172 6.65 8.45 -9.41
CA THR A 172 6.22 9.55 -10.29
C THR A 172 5.73 10.76 -9.49
N THR A 173 5.75 11.92 -10.11
CA THR A 173 5.16 13.15 -9.57
C THR A 173 3.67 13.18 -9.84
N ILE A 174 2.91 13.81 -8.94
CA ILE A 174 1.45 13.93 -9.05
C ILE A 174 0.99 15.25 -9.65
N ASN A 175 1.86 16.25 -9.79
CA ASN A 175 1.53 17.56 -10.38
C ASN A 175 1.78 17.56 -11.90
N LYS A 176 0.81 18.12 -12.65
CA LYS A 176 0.88 18.22 -14.12
C LYS A 176 1.82 19.29 -14.64
N ASP A 177 2.14 20.31 -13.84
CA ASP A 177 3.06 21.37 -14.23
C ASP A 177 4.50 20.88 -14.30
N ALA A 178 4.90 20.41 -15.46
CA ALA A 178 6.26 19.91 -15.73
C ALA A 178 7.36 20.98 -15.62
N ASN A 179 7.00 22.27 -15.68
CA ASN A 179 7.93 23.41 -15.59
C ASN A 179 8.08 23.97 -14.17
N SER A 180 7.37 23.41 -13.20
CA SER A 180 7.51 23.86 -11.81
C SER A 180 8.72 23.17 -11.17
N ASP A 181 9.58 23.97 -10.52
CA ASP A 181 10.63 23.45 -9.64
C ASP A 181 10.06 22.64 -8.46
N TRP A 182 8.74 22.52 -8.40
CA TRP A 182 7.96 21.77 -7.42
C TRP A 182 7.65 20.37 -7.93
N LYS A 183 8.28 19.36 -7.35
CA LYS A 183 7.96 17.96 -7.57
C LYS A 183 7.22 17.42 -6.36
N MET A 184 5.94 17.10 -6.55
CA MET A 184 5.09 16.57 -5.48
C MET A 184 4.85 15.07 -5.70
N ARG A 185 4.90 14.28 -4.62
CA ARG A 185 4.67 12.84 -4.62
C ARG A 185 3.80 12.48 -3.41
N THR A 186 3.04 11.42 -3.52
CA THR A 186 2.24 10.89 -2.41
C THR A 186 2.78 9.52 -2.03
N ASP A 187 3.47 9.44 -0.90
CA ASP A 187 3.86 8.16 -0.30
C ASP A 187 2.68 7.63 0.51
N VAL A 188 2.48 6.33 0.52
CA VAL A 188 1.34 5.71 1.20
C VAL A 188 1.81 4.60 2.13
N LEU A 189 1.26 4.56 3.34
CA LEU A 189 1.37 3.44 4.26
C LEU A 189 0.00 2.76 4.32
N THR A 190 -0.06 1.44 4.12
CA THR A 190 -1.30 0.68 4.23
C THR A 190 -1.19 -0.42 5.27
N ILE A 191 -2.26 -0.63 6.01
CA ILE A 191 -2.45 -1.79 6.89
C ILE A 191 -3.77 -2.43 6.50
N THR A 192 -3.73 -3.68 6.03
CA THR A 192 -4.92 -4.39 5.59
C THR A 192 -5.04 -5.75 6.28
N ILE A 193 -6.27 -6.17 6.49
CA ILE A 193 -6.63 -7.53 6.87
C ILE A 193 -7.32 -8.19 5.69
N GLY A 194 -6.98 -9.43 5.43
CA GLY A 194 -7.54 -10.21 4.32
C GLY A 194 -7.94 -11.60 4.76
N TYR A 195 -8.69 -12.25 3.89
CA TYR A 195 -9.04 -13.66 4.03
C TYR A 195 -8.59 -14.41 2.77
N LYS A 196 -7.72 -15.39 2.93
CA LYS A 196 -7.11 -16.13 1.82
C LYS A 196 -7.92 -17.38 1.50
N PHE A 197 -8.38 -17.48 0.25
CA PHE A 197 -9.07 -18.65 -0.29
C PHE A 197 -8.13 -19.40 -1.24
N GLU A 198 -8.00 -20.71 -1.07
CA GLU A 198 -7.34 -21.56 -2.05
C GLU A 198 -8.31 -21.86 -3.20
N ILE A 199 -7.89 -21.59 -4.45
CA ILE A 199 -8.70 -21.80 -5.66
C ILE A 199 -8.25 -23.06 -6.38
N VAL A 200 -6.94 -23.29 -6.45
CA VAL A 200 -6.34 -24.44 -7.14
C VAL A 200 -5.34 -25.08 -6.19
N ASN A 201 -5.45 -26.39 -6.07
CA ASN A 201 -4.64 -27.27 -5.25
C ASN A 201 -3.90 -28.27 -6.13
#